data_58dc259946aae2d72f8db981e4f74da8
#
_entry.id   58dc259946aae2d72f8db981e4f74da8
#
_cell.length_a   1.000
_cell.length_b   1.000
_cell.length_c   1.000
_cell.angle_alpha   90.00
_cell.angle_beta   90.00
_cell.angle_gamma   90.00
#
_symmetry.space_group_name_H-M   'P 1'
#
loop_
_entity.id
_entity.type
_entity.pdbx_description
1 polymer ?
#
loop_
_entity_poly.entity_id
_entity_poly.type
_entity_poly.pdbx_seq_one_letter_code
_entity_poly.pdbx_strand_id
1 'polypeptide(L)'
;FSLISKGSYQQELNICYPFSLVAPGKDSSNAIYIIPAWWFMYDMFAIVRNRYKFKKRDKRAVKIQNIEMDPLAPDTMQEVLAAIARIIELTQAKLADFGKTFDSSEQVDVRQIAKDYLHQHSEEDFELFDRLCQKKYGAVIIKPTKAYKMYRKILKYYAAKKLVDYCIENNETLLTNSLIDKILEIPLYTSWLNVGGQIIPEEKINELFEAIK
;
A
#
# COMPACT_ATOMS: atom_id res chain seq x y z
N PHE A 1 -1.89 6.62 5.37
CA PHE A 1 -2.34 6.10 6.68
C PHE A 1 -1.20 5.36 7.38
N SER A 2 -0.39 6.06 8.17
CA SER A 2 0.66 5.45 9.00
C SER A 2 0.52 5.93 10.43
N LEU A 3 0.82 5.07 11.39
CA LEU A 3 0.89 5.39 12.80
C LEU A 3 2.35 5.53 13.19
N ILE A 4 2.76 6.73 13.59
CA ILE A 4 4.10 6.98 14.11
C ILE A 4 4.02 6.96 15.63
N SER A 5 4.70 6.01 16.25
CA SER A 5 4.74 5.90 17.71
C SER A 5 5.55 7.05 18.33
N LYS A 6 5.28 7.35 19.60
CA LYS A 6 6.06 8.33 20.34
C LYS A 6 7.53 7.90 20.42
N GLY A 7 8.43 8.82 20.05
CA GLY A 7 9.87 8.57 20.09
C GLY A 7 10.66 9.70 19.47
N SER A 8 11.99 9.54 19.45
CA SER A 8 12.91 10.46 18.77
C SER A 8 13.26 9.91 17.39
N TYR A 9 13.10 10.74 16.37
CA TYR A 9 13.43 10.41 14.98
C TYR A 9 14.48 11.40 14.48
N GLN A 10 15.66 10.91 14.21
CA GLN A 10 16.83 11.72 13.90
C GLN A 10 16.86 12.26 12.46
N GLN A 11 15.98 11.77 11.61
CA GLN A 11 15.94 12.09 10.18
C GLN A 11 14.49 12.18 9.69
N GLU A 12 14.32 12.78 8.53
CA GLU A 12 13.07 12.75 7.80
C GLU A 12 12.64 11.32 7.48
N LEU A 13 11.35 11.07 7.58
CA LEU A 13 10.74 9.79 7.31
C LEU A 13 10.00 9.84 5.97
N ASN A 14 10.34 8.92 5.08
CA ASN A 14 9.61 8.67 3.85
C ASN A 14 8.98 7.27 3.92
N ILE A 15 7.79 7.18 4.53
CA ILE A 15 7.15 5.89 4.78
C ILE A 15 6.42 5.42 3.52
N CYS A 16 7.04 4.49 2.80
CA CYS A 16 6.54 3.91 1.55
C CYS A 16 5.69 2.64 1.75
N TYR A 17 5.33 2.31 2.98
CA TYR A 17 4.46 1.18 3.33
C TYR A 17 3.16 1.68 3.94
N PRO A 18 2.02 1.64 3.20
CA PRO A 18 0.74 2.12 3.72
C PRO A 18 0.26 1.31 4.94
N PHE A 19 -0.55 1.94 5.76
CA PHE A 19 -1.18 1.32 6.94
C PHE A 19 -0.21 0.77 7.97
N SER A 20 1.02 1.28 8.01
CA SER A 20 2.07 0.78 8.90
C SER A 20 2.05 1.40 10.28
N LEU A 21 2.65 0.67 11.22
CA LEU A 21 3.18 1.22 12.48
C LEU A 21 4.66 1.48 12.29
N VAL A 22 5.09 2.70 12.62
CA VAL A 22 6.49 3.13 12.62
C VAL A 22 6.92 3.38 14.05
N ALA A 23 8.04 2.81 14.46
CA ALA A 23 8.62 2.99 15.78
C ALA A 23 10.12 3.34 15.67
N PRO A 24 10.68 4.08 16.64
CA PRO A 24 12.13 4.29 16.70
C PRO A 24 12.83 2.96 16.96
N GLY A 25 14.05 2.82 16.45
CA GLY A 25 14.91 1.67 16.75
C GLY A 25 15.20 1.53 18.23
N LYS A 26 15.38 0.29 18.66
CA LYS A 26 15.70 -0.04 20.05
C LYS A 26 17.21 -0.06 20.31
N ASP A 27 17.99 -0.12 19.25
CA ASP A 27 19.43 -0.21 19.27
C ASP A 27 20.12 1.13 18.94
N SER A 28 21.43 1.16 19.05
CA SER A 28 22.26 2.33 18.73
C SER A 28 22.35 2.63 17.23
N SER A 29 21.75 1.82 16.36
CA SER A 29 21.82 1.99 14.91
C SER A 29 21.01 3.20 14.40
N ASN A 30 20.08 3.72 15.20
CA ASN A 30 19.11 4.74 14.83
C ASN A 30 18.21 4.33 13.64
N ALA A 31 18.21 3.08 13.24
CA ALA A 31 17.25 2.54 12.28
C ALA A 31 15.84 2.59 12.86
N ILE A 32 14.85 2.85 12.01
CA ILE A 32 13.45 2.76 12.43
C ILE A 32 12.90 1.35 12.22
N TYR A 33 11.91 0.98 13.00
CA TYR A 33 11.15 -0.25 12.80
C TYR A 33 9.81 0.05 12.12
N ILE A 34 9.48 -0.71 11.09
CA ILE A 34 8.21 -0.58 10.37
C ILE A 34 7.51 -1.93 10.35
N ILE A 35 6.24 -1.95 10.78
CA ILE A 35 5.34 -3.09 10.58
C ILE A 35 4.35 -2.68 9.49
N PRO A 36 4.55 -3.10 8.23
CA PRO A 36 3.65 -2.75 7.14
C PRO A 36 2.27 -3.38 7.33
N ALA A 37 1.22 -2.74 6.81
CA ALA A 37 -0.17 -3.18 6.95
C ALA A 37 -0.65 -3.39 8.41
N TRP A 38 0.01 -2.78 9.39
CA TRP A 38 -0.27 -2.97 10.82
C TRP A 38 -1.73 -2.70 11.18
N TRP A 39 -2.33 -1.64 10.63
CA TRP A 39 -3.72 -1.28 10.88
C TRP A 39 -4.70 -2.39 10.52
N PHE A 40 -4.48 -3.07 9.39
CA PHE A 40 -5.33 -4.18 8.96
C PHE A 40 -5.05 -5.48 9.70
N MET A 41 -3.85 -5.64 10.23
CA MET A 41 -3.51 -6.84 11.01
C MET A 41 -4.00 -6.77 12.46
N TYR A 42 -4.02 -5.59 13.06
CA TYR A 42 -4.17 -5.48 14.51
C TYR A 42 -5.24 -4.47 14.98
N ASP A 43 -5.55 -3.44 14.21
CA ASP A 43 -6.51 -2.40 14.63
C ASP A 43 -7.31 -1.80 13.46
N MET A 44 -7.92 -2.65 12.66
CA MET A 44 -8.76 -2.22 11.53
C MET A 44 -9.95 -1.35 12.01
N PHE A 45 -10.43 -1.54 13.23
CA PHE A 45 -11.51 -0.74 13.81
C PHE A 45 -11.15 0.75 13.87
N ALA A 46 -9.87 1.08 14.14
CA ALA A 46 -9.44 2.47 14.21
C ALA A 46 -9.55 3.20 12.85
N ILE A 47 -9.34 2.50 11.74
CA ILE A 47 -9.53 3.06 10.38
C ILE A 47 -11.00 3.46 10.19
N VAL A 48 -11.92 2.54 10.47
CA VAL A 48 -13.38 2.78 10.34
C VAL A 48 -13.82 3.90 11.27
N ARG A 49 -13.38 3.87 12.52
CA ARG A 49 -13.68 4.91 13.52
C ARG A 49 -13.17 6.29 13.08
N ASN A 50 -11.97 6.38 12.51
CA ASN A 50 -11.40 7.67 12.07
C ASN A 50 -12.19 8.24 10.90
N ARG A 51 -12.60 7.41 9.93
CA ARG A 51 -13.49 7.84 8.83
C ARG A 51 -14.83 8.36 9.34
N TYR A 52 -15.45 7.66 10.29
CA TYR A 52 -16.70 8.11 10.94
C TYR A 52 -16.52 9.43 11.67
N LYS A 53 -15.45 9.56 12.48
CA LYS A 53 -15.13 10.78 13.21
C LYS A 53 -14.89 11.97 12.30
N PHE A 54 -14.19 11.77 11.17
CA PHE A 54 -13.98 12.82 10.20
C PHE A 54 -15.31 13.33 9.66
N LYS A 55 -16.18 12.44 9.15
CA LYS A 55 -17.49 12.81 8.64
C LYS A 55 -18.33 13.58 9.67
N LYS A 56 -18.30 13.14 10.94
CA LYS A 56 -19.04 13.79 12.04
C LYS A 56 -18.48 15.16 12.40
N ARG A 57 -17.17 15.38 12.28
CA ARG A 57 -16.47 16.61 12.66
C ARG A 57 -16.37 17.63 11.52
N ASP A 58 -16.60 17.21 10.32
CA ASP A 58 -16.60 18.10 9.14
C ASP A 58 -17.81 19.03 9.19
N LYS A 59 -17.61 20.21 9.77
CA LYS A 59 -18.62 21.27 9.94
C LYS A 59 -18.55 22.34 8.86
N ARG A 60 -17.83 22.13 7.77
CA ARG A 60 -17.75 23.09 6.67
C ARG A 60 -19.16 23.38 6.14
N ALA A 61 -19.51 24.66 6.08
CA ALA A 61 -20.82 25.11 5.55
C ALA A 61 -20.94 24.81 4.05
N VAL A 62 -19.83 24.95 3.33
CA VAL A 62 -19.74 24.69 1.90
C VAL A 62 -18.71 23.60 1.67
N LYS A 63 -19.08 22.51 0.99
CA LYS A 63 -18.23 21.35 0.72
C LYS A 63 -17.87 21.26 -0.77
N ILE A 64 -17.31 22.36 -1.30
CA ILE A 64 -16.85 22.41 -2.70
C ILE A 64 -15.64 21.49 -2.91
N GLN A 65 -14.75 21.43 -1.92
CA GLN A 65 -13.57 20.55 -2.01
C GLN A 65 -13.96 19.10 -1.80
N ASN A 66 -13.71 18.28 -2.79
CA ASN A 66 -13.87 16.84 -2.70
C ASN A 66 -12.63 16.20 -2.07
N ILE A 67 -12.51 16.32 -0.73
CA ILE A 67 -11.39 15.70 0.01
C ILE A 67 -11.65 14.20 0.11
N GLU A 68 -10.75 13.40 -0.46
CA GLU A 68 -10.83 11.95 -0.34
C GLU A 68 -10.43 11.51 1.08
N MET A 69 -11.32 10.80 1.73
CA MET A 69 -11.14 10.28 3.09
C MET A 69 -11.32 8.76 3.17
N ASP A 70 -11.57 8.11 2.04
CA ASP A 70 -11.58 6.66 2.01
C ASP A 70 -10.14 6.15 2.14
N PRO A 71 -9.82 5.35 3.16
CA PRO A 71 -8.50 4.75 3.28
C PRO A 71 -8.16 3.83 2.10
N LEU A 72 -9.17 3.33 1.39
CA LEU A 72 -9.02 2.49 0.21
C LEU A 72 -9.22 3.31 -1.08
N ALA A 73 -8.55 4.44 -1.17
CA ALA A 73 -8.55 5.28 -2.36
C ALA A 73 -7.53 4.79 -3.41
N PRO A 74 -7.68 5.17 -4.69
CA PRO A 74 -6.81 4.70 -5.77
C PRO A 74 -5.32 4.95 -5.55
N ASP A 75 -4.94 6.15 -5.06
CA ASP A 75 -3.56 6.51 -4.73
C ASP A 75 -2.98 5.58 -3.64
N THR A 76 -3.74 5.33 -2.59
CA THR A 76 -3.33 4.40 -1.53
C THR A 76 -3.19 2.96 -2.05
N MET A 77 -4.04 2.54 -2.98
CA MET A 77 -3.91 1.21 -3.61
C MET A 77 -2.67 1.11 -4.51
N GLN A 78 -2.31 2.19 -5.18
CA GLN A 78 -1.04 2.30 -5.91
C GLN A 78 0.16 2.15 -4.96
N GLU A 79 0.13 2.81 -3.81
CA GLU A 79 1.16 2.64 -2.77
C GLU A 79 1.22 1.21 -2.24
N VAL A 80 0.07 0.54 -2.07
CA VAL A 80 0.02 -0.89 -1.66
C VAL A 80 0.67 -1.79 -2.71
N LEU A 81 0.44 -1.54 -4.01
CA LEU A 81 1.09 -2.29 -5.09
C LEU A 81 2.61 -2.07 -5.08
N ALA A 82 3.06 -0.83 -4.90
CA ALA A 82 4.48 -0.50 -4.79
C ALA A 82 5.12 -1.15 -3.55
N ALA A 83 4.44 -1.18 -2.41
CA ALA A 83 4.90 -1.85 -1.19
C ALA A 83 5.04 -3.36 -1.38
N ILE A 84 4.10 -4.02 -2.06
CA ILE A 84 4.20 -5.43 -2.42
C ILE A 84 5.44 -5.69 -3.30
N ALA A 85 5.63 -4.89 -4.33
CA ALA A 85 6.79 -5.01 -5.22
C ALA A 85 8.10 -4.84 -4.45
N ARG A 86 8.15 -3.86 -3.54
CA ARG A 86 9.33 -3.62 -2.70
C ARG A 86 9.63 -4.75 -1.73
N ILE A 87 8.62 -5.31 -1.08
CA ILE A 87 8.80 -6.49 -0.20
C ILE A 87 9.36 -7.68 -1.00
N ILE A 88 8.87 -7.92 -2.21
CA ILE A 88 9.40 -8.99 -3.08
C ILE A 88 10.87 -8.72 -3.41
N GLU A 89 11.22 -7.51 -3.84
CA GLU A 89 12.59 -7.11 -4.19
C GLU A 89 13.56 -7.32 -3.02
N LEU A 90 13.21 -6.84 -1.83
CA LEU A 90 14.03 -6.99 -0.63
C LEU A 90 14.15 -8.47 -0.21
N THR A 91 13.09 -9.25 -0.40
CA THR A 91 13.12 -10.69 -0.14
C THR A 91 14.05 -11.40 -1.12
N GLN A 92 14.03 -11.04 -2.41
CA GLN A 92 14.97 -11.58 -3.40
C GLN A 92 16.42 -11.32 -2.99
N ALA A 93 16.75 -10.07 -2.63
CA ALA A 93 18.09 -9.70 -2.19
C ALA A 93 18.53 -10.51 -0.96
N LYS A 94 17.65 -10.61 0.04
CA LYS A 94 17.96 -11.37 1.26
C LYS A 94 18.12 -12.87 1.01
N LEU A 95 17.31 -13.48 0.13
CA LEU A 95 17.45 -14.89 -0.19
C LEU A 95 18.73 -15.19 -0.98
N ALA A 96 19.20 -14.26 -1.82
CA ALA A 96 20.49 -14.37 -2.49
C ALA A 96 21.67 -14.36 -1.50
N ASP A 97 21.62 -13.50 -0.48
CA ASP A 97 22.65 -13.42 0.57
C ASP A 97 22.75 -14.71 1.40
N PHE A 98 21.68 -15.47 1.55
CA PHE A 98 21.68 -16.76 2.27
C PHE A 98 22.27 -17.92 1.47
N GLY A 99 22.95 -17.65 0.36
CA GLY A 99 23.69 -18.67 -0.41
C GLY A 99 22.79 -19.71 -1.07
N LYS A 100 21.50 -19.43 -1.25
CA LYS A 100 20.68 -20.14 -2.24
C LYS A 100 21.15 -19.68 -3.61
N THR A 101 22.41 -20.03 -3.95
CA THR A 101 22.93 -19.93 -5.32
C THR A 101 22.07 -20.85 -6.17
N PHE A 102 21.16 -20.25 -6.88
CA PHE A 102 20.39 -20.94 -7.90
C PHE A 102 21.39 -21.32 -9.00
N ASP A 103 21.44 -22.60 -9.28
CA ASP A 103 22.29 -23.13 -10.34
C ASP A 103 21.94 -22.35 -11.64
N SER A 104 22.92 -21.68 -12.21
CA SER A 104 22.74 -20.76 -13.35
C SER A 104 22.34 -21.49 -14.65
N SER A 105 22.12 -22.80 -14.59
CA SER A 105 21.70 -23.64 -15.71
C SER A 105 20.20 -23.69 -15.95
N GLU A 106 19.36 -23.32 -14.99
CA GLU A 106 17.92 -23.17 -15.16
C GLU A 106 17.55 -21.68 -15.11
N GLN A 107 16.74 -21.21 -16.07
CA GLN A 107 16.13 -19.85 -16.04
C GLN A 107 15.12 -19.76 -14.89
N VAL A 108 15.63 -19.74 -13.66
CA VAL A 108 14.80 -19.67 -12.46
C VAL A 108 14.36 -18.23 -12.26
N ASP A 109 13.06 -17.98 -12.31
CA ASP A 109 12.50 -16.68 -11.97
C ASP A 109 12.66 -16.43 -10.46
N VAL A 110 13.77 -15.79 -10.08
CA VAL A 110 14.09 -15.42 -8.68
C VAL A 110 12.96 -14.64 -8.03
N ARG A 111 12.20 -13.87 -8.83
CA ARG A 111 11.03 -13.14 -8.36
C ARG A 111 9.90 -14.08 -7.94
N GLN A 112 9.69 -15.15 -8.68
CA GLN A 112 8.69 -16.16 -8.33
C GLN A 112 9.07 -16.90 -7.05
N ILE A 113 10.34 -17.22 -6.85
CA ILE A 113 10.83 -17.86 -5.62
C ILE A 113 10.58 -16.95 -4.40
N ALA A 114 10.86 -15.65 -4.51
CA ALA A 114 10.59 -14.72 -3.42
C ALA A 114 9.09 -14.65 -3.08
N LYS A 115 8.21 -14.68 -4.10
CA LYS A 115 6.76 -14.74 -3.88
C LYS A 115 6.34 -16.03 -3.19
N ASP A 116 6.87 -17.16 -3.62
CA ASP A 116 6.56 -18.47 -3.05
C ASP A 116 7.04 -18.55 -1.60
N TYR A 117 8.25 -18.04 -1.32
CA TYR A 117 8.74 -17.89 0.04
C TYR A 117 7.77 -17.08 0.91
N LEU A 118 7.38 -15.87 0.47
CA LEU A 118 6.45 -15.00 1.18
C LEU A 118 5.06 -15.62 1.37
N HIS A 119 4.66 -16.54 0.46
CA HIS A 119 3.39 -17.27 0.57
C HIS A 119 3.44 -18.42 1.56
N GLN A 120 4.51 -19.21 1.52
CA GLN A 120 4.61 -20.45 2.29
C GLN A 120 5.04 -20.22 3.73
N HIS A 121 5.91 -19.23 3.98
CA HIS A 121 6.47 -18.99 5.30
C HIS A 121 5.60 -18.04 6.12
N SER A 122 5.57 -18.28 7.42
CA SER A 122 4.88 -17.43 8.41
C SER A 122 5.83 -17.00 9.53
N GLU A 123 7.13 -17.10 9.30
CA GLU A 123 8.17 -16.83 10.30
C GLU A 123 8.05 -15.42 10.85
N GLU A 124 7.97 -15.32 12.17
CA GLU A 124 7.90 -14.03 12.86
C GLU A 124 9.25 -13.32 12.87
N ASP A 125 10.35 -14.08 12.78
CA ASP A 125 11.73 -13.60 12.88
C ASP A 125 12.34 -13.20 11.52
N PHE A 126 11.60 -13.35 10.41
CA PHE A 126 12.06 -12.89 9.11
C PHE A 126 11.86 -11.38 9.00
N GLU A 127 12.96 -10.65 8.97
CA GLU A 127 13.00 -9.19 8.82
C GLU A 127 13.70 -8.81 7.52
N LEU A 128 13.32 -7.66 6.95
CA LEU A 128 13.98 -7.07 5.78
C LEU A 128 14.58 -5.72 6.17
N PHE A 129 15.56 -5.26 5.41
CA PHE A 129 16.17 -3.96 5.63
C PHE A 129 15.93 -3.07 4.40
N ASP A 130 15.37 -1.88 4.61
CA ASP A 130 15.06 -0.93 3.55
C ASP A 130 15.64 0.45 3.83
N ARG A 131 16.33 1.02 2.85
CA ARG A 131 16.88 2.38 2.91
C ARG A 131 15.97 3.44 2.32
N LEU A 132 14.88 3.07 1.64
CA LEU A 132 13.96 4.05 1.05
C LEU A 132 13.22 4.86 2.10
N CYS A 133 12.83 4.23 3.21
CA CYS A 133 12.05 4.90 4.26
C CYS A 133 12.88 5.87 5.11
N GLN A 134 14.18 5.66 5.18
CA GLN A 134 15.13 6.54 5.86
C GLN A 134 16.54 6.35 5.27
N LYS A 135 17.02 7.34 4.55
CA LYS A 135 18.25 7.20 3.74
C LYS A 135 19.51 6.94 4.58
N LYS A 136 19.65 7.58 5.74
CA LYS A 136 20.90 7.53 6.53
C LYS A 136 21.01 6.23 7.32
N TYR A 137 19.98 5.84 8.05
CA TYR A 137 20.04 4.71 8.98
C TYR A 137 19.22 3.51 8.51
N GLY A 138 18.32 3.70 7.55
CA GLY A 138 17.45 2.66 7.03
C GLY A 138 16.29 2.32 7.95
N ALA A 139 15.51 1.34 7.53
CA ALA A 139 14.35 0.82 8.23
C ALA A 139 14.40 -0.69 8.29
N VAL A 140 14.10 -1.25 9.45
CA VAL A 140 13.88 -2.70 9.61
C VAL A 140 12.40 -2.98 9.40
N ILE A 141 12.09 -3.77 8.40
CA ILE A 141 10.73 -4.18 8.05
C ILE A 141 10.41 -5.47 8.79
N ILE A 142 9.53 -5.36 9.77
CA ILE A 142 9.11 -6.45 10.65
C ILE A 142 7.88 -7.15 10.06
N LYS A 143 7.84 -8.49 10.15
CA LYS A 143 6.74 -9.34 9.67
C LYS A 143 6.40 -9.15 8.18
N PRO A 144 7.38 -9.07 7.27
CA PRO A 144 7.13 -8.81 5.85
C PRO A 144 6.25 -9.89 5.19
N THR A 145 6.33 -11.15 5.62
CA THR A 145 5.50 -12.25 5.12
C THR A 145 4.01 -12.04 5.43
N LYS A 146 3.70 -11.62 6.67
CA LYS A 146 2.33 -11.29 7.07
C LYS A 146 1.84 -10.03 6.34
N ALA A 147 2.68 -9.01 6.21
CA ALA A 147 2.38 -7.78 5.49
C ALA A 147 2.08 -8.04 4.01
N TYR A 148 2.90 -8.83 3.32
CA TYR A 148 2.68 -9.23 1.93
C TYR A 148 1.31 -9.89 1.74
N LYS A 149 0.98 -10.88 2.59
CA LYS A 149 -0.31 -11.56 2.54
C LYS A 149 -1.48 -10.60 2.82
N MET A 150 -1.31 -9.66 3.76
CA MET A 150 -2.34 -8.69 4.11
C MET A 150 -2.55 -7.67 2.99
N TYR A 151 -1.51 -7.12 2.40
CA TYR A 151 -1.63 -6.20 1.25
C TYR A 151 -2.36 -6.84 0.08
N ARG A 152 -2.12 -8.11 -0.21
CA ARG A 152 -2.86 -8.84 -1.25
C ARG A 152 -4.34 -9.01 -0.90
N LYS A 153 -4.68 -9.19 0.39
CA LYS A 153 -6.09 -9.23 0.83
C LYS A 153 -6.76 -7.86 0.68
N ILE A 154 -6.05 -6.78 1.00
CA ILE A 154 -6.54 -5.40 0.85
C ILE A 154 -6.87 -5.13 -0.63
N LEU A 155 -5.96 -5.46 -1.56
CA LEU A 155 -6.19 -5.28 -2.99
C LEU A 155 -7.38 -6.09 -3.51
N LYS A 156 -7.51 -7.35 -3.08
CA LYS A 156 -8.66 -8.19 -3.45
C LYS A 156 -9.97 -7.61 -2.94
N TYR A 157 -9.98 -7.13 -1.69
CA TYR A 157 -11.15 -6.49 -1.11
C TYR A 157 -11.52 -5.20 -1.85
N TYR A 158 -10.52 -4.36 -2.15
CA TYR A 158 -10.73 -3.14 -2.93
C TYR A 158 -11.32 -3.44 -4.31
N ALA A 159 -10.75 -4.39 -5.05
CA ALA A 159 -11.25 -4.79 -6.37
C ALA A 159 -12.69 -5.32 -6.30
N ALA A 160 -12.98 -6.20 -5.34
CA ALA A 160 -14.33 -6.72 -5.15
C ALA A 160 -15.34 -5.61 -4.79
N LYS A 161 -14.95 -4.67 -3.91
CA LYS A 161 -15.78 -3.52 -3.55
C LYS A 161 -16.08 -2.65 -4.77
N LYS A 162 -15.05 -2.31 -5.57
CA LYS A 162 -15.22 -1.48 -6.79
C LYS A 162 -16.11 -2.17 -7.83
N LEU A 163 -15.98 -3.48 -7.96
CA LEU A 163 -16.86 -4.25 -8.84
C LEU A 163 -18.32 -4.20 -8.38
N VAL A 164 -18.56 -4.36 -7.08
CA VAL A 164 -19.92 -4.23 -6.50
C VAL A 164 -20.46 -2.81 -6.69
N ASP A 165 -19.66 -1.77 -6.39
CA ASP A 165 -20.03 -0.37 -6.59
C ASP A 165 -20.45 -0.14 -8.06
N TYR A 166 -19.65 -0.63 -9.01
CA TYR A 166 -19.96 -0.55 -10.46
C TYR A 166 -21.27 -1.25 -10.82
N CYS A 167 -21.50 -2.46 -10.32
CA CYS A 167 -22.74 -3.19 -10.58
C CYS A 167 -23.96 -2.42 -10.05
N ILE A 168 -23.86 -1.83 -8.84
CA ILE A 168 -24.95 -1.03 -8.25
C ILE A 168 -25.23 0.23 -9.10
N GLU A 169 -24.19 0.96 -9.50
CA GLU A 169 -24.31 2.19 -10.28
C GLU A 169 -24.92 1.94 -11.67
N ASN A 170 -24.68 0.78 -12.28
CA ASN A 170 -25.15 0.42 -13.59
C ASN A 170 -26.42 -0.48 -13.57
N ASN A 171 -27.03 -0.72 -12.38
CA ASN A 171 -28.17 -1.61 -12.19
C ASN A 171 -27.94 -3.05 -12.69
N GLU A 172 -26.71 -3.52 -12.62
CA GLU A 172 -26.36 -4.89 -12.99
C GLU A 172 -26.55 -5.83 -11.79
N THR A 173 -27.29 -6.91 -11.98
CA THR A 173 -27.63 -7.85 -10.90
C THR A 173 -26.73 -9.07 -10.82
N LEU A 174 -26.03 -9.40 -11.90
CA LEU A 174 -25.18 -10.58 -12.01
C LEU A 174 -23.86 -10.23 -12.69
N LEU A 175 -22.77 -10.79 -12.17
CA LEU A 175 -21.47 -10.73 -12.80
C LEU A 175 -21.40 -11.71 -13.97
N THR A 176 -21.63 -11.22 -15.19
CA THR A 176 -21.52 -11.99 -16.42
C THR A 176 -20.20 -11.75 -17.15
N ASN A 177 -19.79 -12.66 -18.03
CA ASN A 177 -18.61 -12.43 -18.87
C ASN A 177 -18.74 -11.15 -19.71
N SER A 178 -19.93 -10.89 -20.26
CA SER A 178 -20.21 -9.66 -21.01
C SER A 178 -20.02 -8.39 -20.17
N LEU A 179 -20.35 -8.44 -18.86
CA LEU A 179 -20.10 -7.31 -17.96
C LEU A 179 -18.60 -7.13 -17.68
N ILE A 180 -17.89 -8.25 -17.52
CA ILE A 180 -16.43 -8.21 -17.36
C ILE A 180 -15.77 -7.58 -18.59
N ASP A 181 -16.17 -7.99 -19.78
CA ASP A 181 -15.65 -7.44 -21.05
C ASP A 181 -15.90 -5.94 -21.13
N LYS A 182 -17.11 -5.45 -20.78
CA LYS A 182 -17.40 -4.01 -20.71
C LYS A 182 -16.53 -3.27 -19.71
N ILE A 183 -16.26 -3.86 -18.53
CA ILE A 183 -15.39 -3.25 -17.51
C ILE A 183 -13.95 -3.15 -18.02
N LEU A 184 -13.47 -4.15 -18.77
CA LEU A 184 -12.12 -4.16 -19.35
C LEU A 184 -11.93 -3.10 -20.47
N GLU A 185 -13.01 -2.62 -21.07
CA GLU A 185 -12.99 -1.53 -22.05
C GLU A 185 -12.88 -0.13 -21.41
N ILE A 186 -13.14 -0.02 -20.08
CA ILE A 186 -13.03 1.27 -19.38
C ILE A 186 -11.57 1.68 -19.31
N PRO A 187 -11.24 2.94 -19.64
CA PRO A 187 -9.89 3.46 -19.52
C PRO A 187 -9.33 3.25 -18.12
N LEU A 188 -8.18 2.61 -18.02
CA LEU A 188 -7.49 2.35 -16.76
C LEU A 188 -6.51 3.47 -16.46
N TYR A 189 -6.79 4.25 -15.43
CA TYR A 189 -5.82 5.15 -14.85
C TYR A 189 -4.90 4.36 -13.90
N THR A 190 -3.62 4.28 -14.23
CA THR A 190 -2.65 3.47 -13.48
C THR A 190 -1.83 4.28 -12.48
N SER A 191 -1.82 5.60 -12.62
CA SER A 191 -1.10 6.52 -11.75
C SER A 191 -2.00 7.64 -11.25
N TRP A 192 -1.91 7.94 -9.95
CA TRP A 192 -2.76 8.88 -9.25
C TRP A 192 -1.95 9.84 -8.40
N LEU A 193 -2.34 11.09 -8.39
CA LEU A 193 -1.74 12.14 -7.59
C LEU A 193 -2.72 12.66 -6.54
N ASN A 194 -2.21 12.90 -5.34
CA ASN A 194 -2.96 13.57 -4.28
C ASN A 194 -2.58 15.05 -4.25
N VAL A 195 -3.50 15.90 -4.66
CA VAL A 195 -3.32 17.34 -4.74
C VAL A 195 -4.21 18.00 -3.69
N GLY A 196 -3.63 18.30 -2.52
CA GLY A 196 -4.35 18.96 -1.43
C GLY A 196 -5.54 18.16 -0.87
N GLY A 197 -5.47 16.83 -0.91
CA GLY A 197 -6.54 15.92 -0.46
C GLY A 197 -7.51 15.50 -1.57
N GLN A 198 -7.35 16.03 -2.78
CA GLN A 198 -8.08 15.59 -3.96
C GLN A 198 -7.23 14.61 -4.76
N ILE A 199 -7.84 13.54 -5.24
CA ILE A 199 -7.15 12.49 -6.01
C ILE A 199 -7.48 12.68 -7.47
N ILE A 200 -6.43 12.80 -8.28
CA ILE A 200 -6.52 13.09 -9.72
C ILE A 200 -5.67 12.05 -10.47
N PRO A 201 -6.16 11.47 -11.58
CA PRO A 201 -5.30 10.70 -12.47
C PRO A 201 -4.12 11.55 -12.95
N GLU A 202 -2.90 11.03 -12.90
CA GLU A 202 -1.69 11.77 -13.30
C GLU A 202 -1.79 12.31 -14.73
N GLU A 203 -2.41 11.54 -15.62
CA GLU A 203 -2.62 11.92 -17.03
C GLU A 203 -3.47 13.19 -17.19
N LYS A 204 -4.31 13.51 -16.18
CA LYS A 204 -5.20 14.69 -16.18
C LYS A 204 -4.63 15.90 -15.46
N ILE A 205 -3.39 15.84 -14.98
CA ILE A 205 -2.79 16.95 -14.22
C ILE A 205 -2.66 18.24 -15.05
N ASN A 206 -2.36 18.10 -16.34
CA ASN A 206 -2.24 19.25 -17.24
C ASN A 206 -3.57 19.95 -17.48
N GLU A 207 -4.68 19.19 -17.58
CA GLU A 207 -6.03 19.76 -17.69
C GLU A 207 -6.36 20.61 -16.45
N LEU A 208 -5.96 20.13 -15.26
CA LEU A 208 -6.13 20.91 -14.02
C LEU A 208 -5.33 22.22 -14.05
N PHE A 209 -4.06 22.19 -14.48
CA PHE A 209 -3.24 23.39 -14.54
C PHE A 209 -3.77 24.42 -15.55
N GLU A 210 -4.31 23.99 -16.68
CA GLU A 210 -4.94 24.91 -17.64
C GLU A 210 -6.24 25.51 -17.09
N ALA A 211 -7.00 24.76 -16.29
CA ALA A 211 -8.23 25.27 -15.66
C ALA A 211 -7.97 26.27 -14.51
N ILE A 212 -6.75 26.32 -13.96
CA ILE A 212 -6.36 27.25 -12.89
C ILE A 212 -5.79 28.58 -13.43
N LYS A 213 -5.30 28.59 -14.67
CA LYS A 213 -4.82 29.83 -15.35
C LYS A 213 -5.97 30.75 -15.73
#